data_814804238e32955e9e4872999cf1e9a0
#
_entry.id   814804238e32955e9e4872999cf1e9a0
#
_cell.length_a   1.000
_cell.length_b   1.000
_cell.length_c   1.000
_cell.angle_alpha   90.00
_cell.angle_beta   90.00
_cell.angle_gamma   90.00
#
_symmetry.space_group_name_H-M   'P 1'
#
loop_
_entity.id
_entity.type
_entity.pdbx_description
1 polymer ?
#
loop_
_entity_poly.entity_id
_entity_poly.type
_entity_poly.pdbx_seq_one_letter_code
_entity_poly.pdbx_strand_id
1 'polypeptide(L)'
;ATRDYKLSRYACYLIVQNADASKLVIANGQTYFAIQTRRQELQDDNSFQQLNEDQKRLMLRNELANHNKQLAAAARDAGVVTDLDYAIFQNHGYKGLYGGLDNKAIHQHKGLKKSQRILDHMGSTELAANLFRATQTEEKLKRDQVSNKRQANQTHFEVGAKVRSTIEELGGTMPENLPTPKIGIPQLVRVQKKLE
;
A
#
# COMPACT_ATOMS: atom_id res chain seq x y z
N ALA A 1 -48.52 -19.36 -2.16
CA ALA A 1 -47.74 -18.23 -2.73
C ALA A 1 -46.36 -18.25 -2.10
N THR A 2 -45.34 -18.43 -2.90
CA THR A 2 -43.93 -18.35 -2.47
C THR A 2 -43.59 -16.87 -2.26
N ARG A 3 -43.08 -16.53 -1.06
CA ARG A 3 -42.58 -15.17 -0.80
C ARG A 3 -41.28 -14.97 -1.59
N ASP A 4 -41.24 -13.97 -2.44
CA ASP A 4 -40.06 -13.59 -3.19
C ASP A 4 -39.47 -12.28 -2.59
N TYR A 5 -38.13 -12.14 -2.64
CA TYR A 5 -37.40 -11.02 -2.07
C TYR A 5 -36.52 -10.37 -3.13
N LYS A 6 -36.62 -9.02 -3.23
CA LYS A 6 -35.64 -8.24 -4.00
C LYS A 6 -34.36 -8.09 -3.18
N LEU A 7 -33.24 -8.64 -3.69
CA LEU A 7 -31.94 -8.57 -3.07
C LEU A 7 -31.04 -7.56 -3.80
N SER A 8 -30.15 -6.89 -3.05
CA SER A 8 -29.07 -6.13 -3.68
C SER A 8 -28.08 -7.09 -4.36
N ARG A 9 -27.33 -6.59 -5.35
CA ARG A 9 -26.28 -7.39 -6.04
C ARG A 9 -25.25 -7.92 -5.03
N TYR A 10 -24.89 -7.15 -4.02
CA TYR A 10 -23.99 -7.56 -2.97
C TYR A 10 -24.57 -8.69 -2.09
N ALA A 11 -25.85 -8.61 -1.73
CA ALA A 11 -26.51 -9.70 -1.02
C ALA A 11 -26.57 -10.99 -1.83
N CYS A 12 -26.85 -10.90 -3.15
CA CYS A 12 -26.79 -12.06 -4.06
C CYS A 12 -25.38 -12.66 -4.09
N TYR A 13 -24.34 -11.84 -4.16
CA TYR A 13 -22.93 -12.27 -4.11
C TYR A 13 -22.64 -13.08 -2.85
N LEU A 14 -22.98 -12.53 -1.65
CA LEU A 14 -22.74 -13.22 -0.38
C LEU A 14 -23.49 -14.55 -0.28
N ILE A 15 -24.74 -14.60 -0.71
CA ILE A 15 -25.54 -15.83 -0.71
C ILE A 15 -24.89 -16.89 -1.62
N VAL A 16 -24.55 -16.51 -2.84
CA VAL A 16 -23.98 -17.43 -3.82
C VAL A 16 -22.62 -17.96 -3.39
N GLN A 17 -21.77 -17.10 -2.78
CA GLN A 17 -20.45 -17.50 -2.29
C GLN A 17 -20.51 -18.51 -1.14
N ASN A 18 -21.55 -18.44 -0.30
CA ASN A 18 -21.69 -19.28 0.89
C ASN A 18 -22.68 -20.45 0.69
N ALA A 19 -23.28 -20.59 -0.49
CA ALA A 19 -24.27 -21.63 -0.78
C ALA A 19 -23.64 -22.89 -1.39
N ASP A 20 -24.40 -23.96 -1.39
CA ASP A 20 -24.01 -25.29 -1.87
C ASP A 20 -23.77 -25.27 -3.40
N ALA A 21 -22.51 -25.37 -3.80
CA ALA A 21 -22.06 -25.37 -5.19
C ALA A 21 -22.52 -26.62 -6.00
N SER A 22 -23.06 -27.65 -5.36
CA SER A 22 -23.66 -28.81 -6.07
C SER A 22 -24.94 -28.43 -6.81
N LYS A 23 -25.59 -27.32 -6.42
CA LYS A 23 -26.77 -26.80 -7.11
C LYS A 23 -26.35 -25.97 -8.32
N LEU A 24 -26.80 -26.33 -9.51
CA LEU A 24 -26.42 -25.68 -10.77
C LEU A 24 -26.59 -24.17 -10.76
N VAL A 25 -27.67 -23.66 -10.19
CA VAL A 25 -27.91 -22.19 -10.06
C VAL A 25 -26.84 -21.49 -9.21
N ILE A 26 -26.35 -22.16 -8.18
CA ILE A 26 -25.28 -21.64 -7.30
C ILE A 26 -23.94 -21.70 -8.02
N ALA A 27 -23.58 -22.84 -8.64
CA ALA A 27 -22.37 -22.99 -9.43
C ALA A 27 -22.28 -21.94 -10.56
N ASN A 28 -23.37 -21.72 -11.28
CA ASN A 28 -23.45 -20.69 -12.33
C ASN A 28 -23.28 -19.28 -11.75
N GLY A 29 -23.87 -19.00 -10.60
CA GLY A 29 -23.73 -17.74 -9.90
C GLY A 29 -22.30 -17.49 -9.41
N GLN A 30 -21.63 -18.48 -8.84
CA GLN A 30 -20.22 -18.42 -8.43
C GLN A 30 -19.31 -18.14 -9.63
N THR A 31 -19.52 -18.87 -10.74
CA THR A 31 -18.80 -18.66 -12.00
C THR A 31 -19.03 -17.25 -12.54
N TYR A 32 -20.26 -16.75 -12.54
CA TYR A 32 -20.59 -15.39 -12.96
C TYR A 32 -19.82 -14.34 -12.15
N PHE A 33 -19.85 -14.44 -10.81
CA PHE A 33 -19.16 -13.48 -9.95
C PHE A 33 -17.63 -13.58 -10.10
N ALA A 34 -17.07 -14.79 -10.24
CA ALA A 34 -15.64 -14.97 -10.50
C ALA A 34 -15.21 -14.30 -11.82
N ILE A 35 -15.99 -14.47 -12.89
CA ILE A 35 -15.72 -13.84 -14.19
C ILE A 35 -15.80 -12.30 -14.05
N GLN A 36 -16.82 -11.77 -13.37
CA GLN A 36 -16.96 -10.32 -13.20
C GLN A 36 -15.82 -9.72 -12.37
N THR A 37 -15.39 -10.39 -11.31
CA THR A 37 -14.23 -9.97 -10.51
C THR A 37 -12.96 -9.97 -11.38
N ARG A 38 -12.72 -11.04 -12.14
CA ARG A 38 -11.56 -11.12 -13.03
C ARG A 38 -11.56 -10.05 -14.12
N ARG A 39 -12.74 -9.75 -14.69
CA ARG A 39 -12.88 -8.67 -15.68
C ARG A 39 -12.55 -7.30 -15.08
N GLN A 40 -12.99 -7.05 -13.84
CA GLN A 40 -12.68 -5.80 -13.12
C GLN A 40 -11.19 -5.69 -12.83
N GLU A 41 -10.56 -6.77 -12.33
CA GLU A 41 -9.11 -6.82 -12.09
C GLU A 41 -8.32 -6.51 -13.36
N LEU A 42 -8.66 -7.16 -14.50
CA LEU A 42 -8.00 -6.90 -15.78
C LEU A 42 -8.23 -5.47 -16.29
N GLN A 43 -9.38 -4.88 -16.01
CA GLN A 43 -9.68 -3.50 -16.39
C GLN A 43 -8.89 -2.51 -15.51
N ASP A 44 -8.77 -2.77 -14.21
CA ASP A 44 -8.01 -1.96 -13.28
C ASP A 44 -6.50 -2.04 -13.59
N ASP A 45 -5.98 -3.25 -13.86
CA ASP A 45 -4.60 -3.46 -14.32
C ASP A 45 -4.29 -2.71 -15.62
N ASN A 46 -5.17 -2.80 -16.60
CA ASN A 46 -5.01 -2.09 -17.88
C ASN A 46 -5.04 -0.56 -17.69
N SER A 47 -5.94 -0.06 -16.85
CA SER A 47 -6.02 1.38 -16.58
C SER A 47 -4.76 1.89 -15.89
N PHE A 48 -4.19 1.16 -14.92
CA PHE A 48 -2.94 1.51 -14.27
C PHE A 48 -1.75 1.46 -15.24
N GLN A 49 -1.69 0.46 -16.14
CA GLN A 49 -0.61 0.36 -17.13
C GLN A 49 -0.62 1.50 -18.14
N GLN A 50 -1.80 2.02 -18.49
CA GLN A 50 -1.96 3.16 -19.39
C GLN A 50 -1.53 4.50 -18.77
N LEU A 51 -1.42 4.59 -17.44
CA LEU A 51 -0.96 5.79 -16.77
C LEU A 51 0.52 6.06 -17.07
N ASN A 52 0.86 7.33 -17.29
CA ASN A 52 2.26 7.75 -17.32
C ASN A 52 2.87 7.72 -15.91
N GLU A 53 4.19 7.84 -15.83
CA GLU A 53 4.92 7.74 -14.54
C GLU A 53 4.42 8.75 -13.49
N ASP A 54 4.16 9.99 -13.88
CA ASP A 54 3.69 11.02 -12.95
C ASP A 54 2.27 10.75 -12.43
N GLN A 55 1.39 10.21 -13.27
CA GLN A 55 0.05 9.77 -12.86
C GLN A 55 0.12 8.58 -11.89
N LYS A 56 0.98 7.59 -12.17
CA LYS A 56 1.25 6.46 -11.27
C LYS A 56 1.77 6.94 -9.91
N ARG A 57 2.70 7.88 -9.93
CA ARG A 57 3.26 8.48 -8.71
C ARG A 57 2.19 9.20 -7.87
N LEU A 58 1.32 9.98 -8.50
CA LEU A 58 0.22 10.67 -7.82
C LEU A 58 -0.75 9.69 -7.16
N MET A 59 -1.17 8.67 -7.90
CA MET A 59 -2.06 7.62 -7.40
C MET A 59 -1.45 6.90 -6.21
N LEU A 60 -0.27 6.32 -6.37
CA LEU A 60 0.42 5.56 -5.32
C LEU A 60 0.76 6.42 -4.10
N ARG A 61 1.11 7.70 -4.30
CA ARG A 61 1.40 8.62 -3.19
C ARG A 61 0.16 8.93 -2.34
N ASN A 62 -1.00 9.07 -2.98
CA ASN A 62 -2.28 9.27 -2.30
C ASN A 62 -2.69 8.01 -1.52
N GLU A 63 -2.55 6.85 -2.14
CA GLU A 63 -2.85 5.57 -1.51
C GLU A 63 -1.94 5.30 -0.30
N LEU A 64 -0.63 5.52 -0.47
CA LEU A 64 0.33 5.43 0.63
C LEU A 64 0.00 6.40 1.77
N ALA A 65 -0.52 7.60 1.48
CA ALA A 65 -0.92 8.55 2.53
C ALA A 65 -2.11 8.01 3.35
N ASN A 66 -3.07 7.34 2.72
CA ASN A 66 -4.21 6.71 3.39
C ASN A 66 -3.77 5.51 4.23
N HIS A 67 -2.95 4.62 3.67
CA HIS A 67 -2.42 3.47 4.41
C HIS A 67 -1.50 3.87 5.56
N ASN A 68 -0.74 4.95 5.44
CA ASN A 68 0.06 5.47 6.55
C ASN A 68 -0.81 5.96 7.73
N LYS A 69 -2.05 6.44 7.48
CA LYS A 69 -2.99 6.76 8.56
C LYS A 69 -3.48 5.50 9.28
N GLN A 70 -3.79 4.44 8.52
CA GLN A 70 -4.21 3.15 9.07
C GLN A 70 -3.08 2.48 9.84
N LEU A 71 -1.86 2.50 9.29
CA LEU A 71 -0.64 2.04 9.96
C LEU A 71 -0.37 2.82 11.25
N ALA A 72 -0.59 4.14 11.26
CA ALA A 72 -0.44 4.96 12.46
C ALA A 72 -1.45 4.58 13.55
N ALA A 73 -2.69 4.26 13.18
CA ALA A 73 -3.70 3.76 14.11
C ALA A 73 -3.28 2.41 14.71
N ALA A 74 -2.90 1.44 13.87
CA ALA A 74 -2.42 0.14 14.34
C ALA A 74 -1.15 0.24 15.21
N ALA A 75 -0.24 1.16 14.87
CA ALA A 75 0.95 1.42 15.68
C ALA A 75 0.60 2.04 17.04
N ARG A 76 -0.41 2.93 17.10
CA ARG A 76 -0.92 3.51 18.35
C ARG A 76 -1.48 2.42 19.27
N ASP A 77 -2.28 1.51 18.73
CA ASP A 77 -2.82 0.36 19.48
C ASP A 77 -1.70 -0.54 20.00
N ALA A 78 -0.57 -0.59 19.28
CA ALA A 78 0.65 -1.28 19.68
C ALA A 78 1.59 -0.44 20.60
N GLY A 79 1.11 0.66 21.20
CA GLY A 79 1.85 1.45 22.18
C GLY A 79 2.78 2.53 21.61
N VAL A 80 2.70 2.83 20.31
CA VAL A 80 3.41 3.96 19.65
C VAL A 80 2.55 5.21 19.82
N VAL A 81 2.76 5.99 20.87
CA VAL A 81 1.80 7.03 21.31
C VAL A 81 2.24 8.45 20.96
N THR A 82 3.53 8.76 21.16
CA THR A 82 4.05 10.10 20.94
C THR A 82 4.53 10.32 19.51
N ASP A 83 4.63 11.58 19.07
CA ASP A 83 5.20 11.93 17.77
C ASP A 83 6.62 11.40 17.59
N LEU A 84 7.41 11.41 18.68
CA LEU A 84 8.76 10.85 18.69
C LEU A 84 8.72 9.32 18.50
N ASP A 85 7.84 8.62 19.23
CA ASP A 85 7.66 7.16 19.06
C ASP A 85 7.28 6.83 17.62
N TYR A 86 6.37 7.64 17.02
CA TYR A 86 5.96 7.43 15.65
C TYR A 86 7.09 7.71 14.64
N ALA A 87 7.90 8.73 14.86
CA ALA A 87 9.07 8.99 14.03
C ALA A 87 10.10 7.85 14.11
N ILE A 88 10.32 7.29 15.31
CA ILE A 88 11.18 6.12 15.51
C ILE A 88 10.59 4.88 14.79
N PHE A 89 9.30 4.65 14.95
CA PHE A 89 8.58 3.55 14.28
C PHE A 89 8.72 3.63 12.75
N GLN A 90 8.50 4.80 12.16
CA GLN A 90 8.68 5.00 10.71
C GLN A 90 10.13 4.77 10.27
N ASN A 91 11.10 5.24 11.05
CA ASN A 91 12.51 5.02 10.75
C ASN A 91 12.90 3.53 10.79
N HIS A 92 12.30 2.71 11.66
CA HIS A 92 12.52 1.26 11.64
C HIS A 92 12.07 0.65 10.31
N GLY A 93 10.90 1.02 9.80
CA GLY A 93 10.43 0.56 8.51
C GLY A 93 11.32 1.00 7.34
N TYR A 94 11.78 2.25 7.35
CA TYR A 94 12.75 2.72 6.36
C TYR A 94 14.07 1.95 6.44
N LYS A 95 14.64 1.80 7.64
CA LYS A 95 15.90 1.04 7.80
C LYS A 95 15.80 -0.39 7.26
N GLY A 96 14.66 -1.05 7.49
CA GLY A 96 14.43 -2.38 6.91
C GLY A 96 14.44 -2.37 5.38
N LEU A 97 13.66 -1.47 4.78
CA LEU A 97 13.48 -1.41 3.32
C LEU A 97 14.71 -0.87 2.58
N TYR A 98 15.41 0.11 3.17
CA TYR A 98 16.53 0.83 2.52
C TYR A 98 17.91 0.41 3.06
N GLY A 99 18.04 -0.83 3.54
CA GLY A 99 19.34 -1.37 3.93
C GLY A 99 20.04 -0.59 5.05
N GLY A 100 19.28 -0.12 6.05
CA GLY A 100 19.79 0.62 7.20
C GLY A 100 19.61 2.14 7.13
N LEU A 101 19.21 2.70 5.97
CA LEU A 101 18.98 4.13 5.84
C LEU A 101 17.67 4.54 6.53
N ASP A 102 17.74 5.51 7.42
CA ASP A 102 16.56 6.16 8.01
C ASP A 102 16.06 7.31 7.11
N ASN A 103 14.98 7.98 7.52
CA ASN A 103 14.40 9.10 6.76
C ASN A 103 15.43 10.19 6.42
N LYS A 104 16.30 10.55 7.36
CA LYS A 104 17.32 11.58 7.16
C LYS A 104 18.39 11.13 6.15
N ALA A 105 18.83 9.89 6.26
CA ALA A 105 19.83 9.32 5.35
C ALA A 105 19.28 9.18 3.94
N ILE A 106 18.01 8.73 3.77
CA ILE A 106 17.33 8.68 2.48
C ILE A 106 17.21 10.08 1.86
N HIS A 107 16.84 11.08 2.68
CA HIS A 107 16.71 12.47 2.24
C HIS A 107 18.05 13.02 1.70
N GLN A 108 19.14 12.74 2.41
CA GLN A 108 20.49 13.13 1.99
C GLN A 108 20.92 12.36 0.72
N HIS A 109 20.68 11.05 0.67
CA HIS A 109 21.02 10.20 -0.48
C HIS A 109 20.35 10.68 -1.76
N LYS A 110 19.08 11.12 -1.66
CA LYS A 110 18.32 11.68 -2.79
C LYS A 110 18.70 13.12 -3.14
N GLY A 111 19.61 13.76 -2.40
CA GLY A 111 20.03 15.16 -2.64
C GLY A 111 18.90 16.18 -2.48
N LEU A 112 17.93 15.94 -1.59
CA LEU A 112 16.74 16.76 -1.45
C LEU A 112 17.02 18.04 -0.64
N LYS A 113 16.31 19.14 -1.00
CA LYS A 113 16.32 20.37 -0.21
C LYS A 113 15.57 20.17 1.11
N LYS A 114 15.94 20.90 2.17
CA LYS A 114 15.37 20.79 3.53
C LYS A 114 13.83 20.82 3.57
N SER A 115 13.19 21.55 2.66
CA SER A 115 11.71 21.64 2.57
C SER A 115 11.04 20.50 1.82
N GLN A 116 11.80 19.63 1.15
CA GLN A 116 11.27 18.54 0.34
C GLN A 116 11.11 17.27 1.18
N ARG A 117 10.01 16.55 0.95
CA ARG A 117 9.72 15.29 1.65
C ARG A 117 10.15 14.11 0.78
N ILE A 118 10.75 13.10 1.38
CA ILE A 118 11.25 11.92 0.65
C ILE A 118 10.17 11.24 -0.21
N LEU A 119 8.97 11.04 0.34
CA LEU A 119 7.87 10.38 -0.36
C LEU A 119 7.38 11.16 -1.60
N ASP A 120 7.57 12.45 -1.65
CA ASP A 120 7.16 13.28 -2.78
C ASP A 120 8.18 13.25 -3.94
N HIS A 121 9.36 12.68 -3.70
CA HIS A 121 10.46 12.51 -4.65
C HIS A 121 10.82 11.03 -4.86
N MET A 122 9.84 10.14 -4.74
CA MET A 122 9.95 8.72 -5.09
C MET A 122 9.28 8.44 -6.43
N GLY A 123 9.85 7.53 -7.21
CA GLY A 123 9.23 6.96 -8.40
C GLY A 123 8.08 6.01 -8.05
N SER A 124 7.30 5.61 -9.05
CA SER A 124 6.15 4.71 -8.84
C SER A 124 6.56 3.36 -8.23
N THR A 125 7.64 2.76 -8.69
CA THR A 125 8.19 1.49 -8.16
C THR A 125 8.58 1.63 -6.68
N GLU A 126 9.25 2.72 -6.31
CA GLU A 126 9.66 2.98 -4.93
C GLU A 126 8.46 3.24 -4.01
N LEU A 127 7.46 3.99 -4.49
CA LEU A 127 6.20 4.22 -3.78
C LEU A 127 5.42 2.92 -3.57
N ALA A 128 5.38 2.03 -4.58
CA ALA A 128 4.74 0.73 -4.47
C ALA A 128 5.40 -0.16 -3.41
N ALA A 129 6.74 -0.19 -3.35
CA ALA A 129 7.47 -0.93 -2.31
C ALA A 129 7.17 -0.38 -0.90
N ASN A 130 7.09 0.95 -0.74
CA ASN A 130 6.70 1.59 0.52
C ASN A 130 5.24 1.34 0.90
N LEU A 131 4.32 1.31 -0.07
CA LEU A 131 2.92 0.97 0.14
C LEU A 131 2.78 -0.47 0.63
N PHE A 132 3.45 -1.41 -0.03
CA PHE A 132 3.44 -2.82 0.37
C PHE A 132 4.02 -3.01 1.79
N ARG A 133 5.14 -2.34 2.10
CA ARG A 133 5.69 -2.33 3.46
C ARG A 133 4.67 -1.82 4.48
N ALA A 134 3.98 -0.71 4.19
CA ALA A 134 3.03 -0.10 5.11
C ALA A 134 1.81 -1.01 5.36
N THR A 135 1.21 -1.56 4.30
CA THR A 135 0.04 -2.45 4.39
C THR A 135 0.36 -3.75 5.12
N GLN A 136 1.49 -4.38 4.80
CA GLN A 136 1.90 -5.62 5.45
C GLN A 136 2.29 -5.42 6.93
N THR A 137 2.85 -4.26 7.28
CA THR A 137 3.13 -3.94 8.68
C THR A 137 1.83 -3.75 9.46
N GLU A 138 0.87 -2.98 8.91
CA GLU A 138 -0.43 -2.77 9.52
C GLU A 138 -1.14 -4.11 9.80
N GLU A 139 -1.23 -4.97 8.78
CA GLU A 139 -1.84 -6.28 8.89
C GLU A 139 -1.15 -7.15 9.96
N LYS A 140 0.19 -7.19 9.93
CA LYS A 140 0.98 -7.98 10.89
C LYS A 140 0.81 -7.49 12.33
N LEU A 141 0.81 -6.18 12.56
CA LEU A 141 0.57 -5.61 13.90
C LEU A 141 -0.79 -6.05 14.47
N LYS A 142 -1.83 -6.01 13.63
CA LYS A 142 -3.19 -6.42 14.03
C LYS A 142 -3.32 -7.93 14.24
N ARG A 143 -2.85 -8.73 13.30
CA ARG A 143 -2.93 -10.19 13.33
C ARG A 143 -2.18 -10.78 14.52
N ASP A 144 -0.97 -10.29 14.77
CA ASP A 144 -0.09 -10.79 15.83
C ASP A 144 -0.41 -10.11 17.20
N GLN A 145 -1.44 -9.25 17.26
CA GLN A 145 -1.91 -8.53 18.46
C GLN A 145 -0.75 -7.84 19.20
N VAL A 146 0.12 -7.17 18.45
CA VAL A 146 1.29 -6.49 19.01
C VAL A 146 0.84 -5.37 19.96
N SER A 147 1.31 -5.37 21.21
CA SER A 147 0.83 -4.49 22.27
C SER A 147 1.93 -3.61 22.91
N ASN A 148 3.16 -3.63 22.37
CA ASN A 148 4.23 -2.77 22.86
C ASN A 148 5.05 -2.18 21.72
N LYS A 149 5.51 -0.93 21.92
CA LYS A 149 6.21 -0.15 20.89
C LYS A 149 7.54 -0.76 20.42
N ARG A 150 8.25 -1.48 21.28
CA ARG A 150 9.51 -2.14 20.91
C ARG A 150 9.26 -3.23 19.89
N GLN A 151 8.26 -4.06 20.14
CA GLN A 151 7.84 -5.11 19.21
C GLN A 151 7.27 -4.52 17.93
N ALA A 152 6.47 -3.43 18.01
CA ALA A 152 5.95 -2.73 16.83
C ALA A 152 7.09 -2.21 15.93
N ASN A 153 8.11 -1.58 16.53
CA ASN A 153 9.29 -1.10 15.81
C ASN A 153 10.03 -2.25 15.12
N GLN A 154 10.24 -3.35 15.85
CA GLN A 154 10.90 -4.54 15.32
C GLN A 154 10.09 -5.16 14.16
N THR A 155 8.78 -5.30 14.33
CA THR A 155 7.88 -5.80 13.27
C THR A 155 7.97 -4.94 12.00
N HIS A 156 7.98 -3.60 12.16
CA HIS A 156 8.08 -2.70 11.01
C HIS A 156 9.44 -2.82 10.28
N PHE A 157 10.53 -2.99 11.03
CA PHE A 157 11.84 -3.26 10.47
C PHE A 157 11.86 -4.60 9.71
N GLU A 158 11.36 -5.67 10.31
CA GLU A 158 11.35 -7.02 9.71
C GLU A 158 10.52 -7.08 8.43
N VAL A 159 9.34 -6.45 8.41
CA VAL A 159 8.53 -6.33 7.20
C VAL A 159 9.29 -5.57 6.12
N GLY A 160 9.91 -4.44 6.46
CA GLY A 160 10.75 -3.69 5.51
C GLY A 160 11.89 -4.52 4.96
N ALA A 161 12.60 -5.24 5.82
CA ALA A 161 13.71 -6.12 5.44
C ALA A 161 13.24 -7.28 4.54
N LYS A 162 12.06 -7.84 4.81
CA LYS A 162 11.49 -8.91 3.97
C LYS A 162 11.10 -8.41 2.58
N VAL A 163 10.49 -7.21 2.50
CA VAL A 163 10.20 -6.58 1.20
C VAL A 163 11.50 -6.36 0.42
N ARG A 164 12.57 -5.86 1.08
CA ARG A 164 13.88 -5.70 0.48
C ARG A 164 14.45 -7.01 -0.06
N SER A 165 14.46 -8.07 0.78
CA SER A 165 14.94 -9.41 0.38
C SER A 165 14.18 -9.93 -0.84
N THR A 166 12.86 -9.73 -0.90
CA THR A 166 12.05 -10.14 -2.05
C THR A 166 12.44 -9.38 -3.32
N ILE A 167 12.71 -8.07 -3.24
CA ILE A 167 13.19 -7.28 -4.38
C ILE A 167 14.55 -7.83 -4.88
N GLU A 168 15.45 -8.16 -3.96
CA GLU A 168 16.77 -8.73 -4.27
C GLU A 168 16.65 -10.11 -4.93
N GLU A 169 15.83 -11.00 -4.36
CA GLU A 169 15.56 -12.35 -4.88
C GLU A 169 14.98 -12.33 -6.31
N LEU A 170 14.20 -11.30 -6.63
CA LEU A 170 13.64 -11.06 -7.96
C LEU A 170 14.62 -10.38 -8.94
N GLY A 171 15.85 -10.05 -8.49
CA GLY A 171 16.82 -9.31 -9.29
C GLY A 171 16.46 -7.84 -9.53
N GLY A 172 15.56 -7.26 -8.69
CA GLY A 172 15.10 -5.89 -8.81
C GLY A 172 16.13 -4.87 -8.32
N THR A 173 15.97 -3.62 -8.76
CA THR A 173 16.78 -2.50 -8.27
C THR A 173 16.39 -2.14 -6.84
N MET A 174 17.38 -2.04 -5.95
CA MET A 174 17.15 -1.65 -4.56
C MET A 174 16.53 -0.24 -4.46
N PRO A 175 15.63 0.00 -3.49
CA PRO A 175 14.89 1.26 -3.38
C PRO A 175 15.79 2.51 -3.37
N GLU A 176 16.92 2.47 -2.68
CA GLU A 176 17.88 3.57 -2.62
C GLU A 176 18.59 3.87 -3.96
N ASN A 177 18.66 2.87 -4.85
CA ASN A 177 19.30 2.98 -6.16
C ASN A 177 18.33 3.38 -7.28
N LEU A 178 17.04 3.48 -6.98
CA LEU A 178 16.03 3.94 -7.93
C LEU A 178 16.19 5.44 -8.23
N PRO A 179 15.92 5.89 -9.48
CA PRO A 179 16.10 7.28 -9.86
C PRO A 179 15.18 8.22 -9.06
N THR A 180 15.73 9.34 -8.61
CA THR A 180 14.97 10.38 -7.92
C THR A 180 14.28 11.29 -8.93
N PRO A 181 12.94 11.40 -8.97
CA PRO A 181 12.22 12.28 -9.85
C PRO A 181 12.57 13.75 -9.61
N LYS A 182 12.81 14.50 -10.67
CA LYS A 182 13.15 15.92 -10.62
C LYS A 182 11.99 16.77 -10.08
N ILE A 183 10.75 16.41 -10.44
CA ILE A 183 9.53 17.11 -10.07
C ILE A 183 8.88 16.38 -8.88
N GLY A 184 8.64 17.10 -7.79
CA GLY A 184 7.96 16.55 -6.62
C GLY A 184 6.44 16.52 -6.79
N ILE A 185 5.77 15.65 -6.04
CA ILE A 185 4.30 15.50 -6.05
C ILE A 185 3.55 16.84 -5.89
N PRO A 186 3.92 17.77 -4.96
CA PRO A 186 3.21 19.05 -4.86
C PRO A 186 3.25 19.91 -6.13
N GLN A 187 4.29 19.77 -6.93
CA GLN A 187 4.40 20.47 -8.21
C GLN A 187 3.50 19.82 -9.27
N LEU A 188 3.45 18.48 -9.32
CA LEU A 188 2.55 17.74 -10.21
C LEU A 188 1.09 18.10 -9.97
N VAL A 189 0.66 18.14 -8.71
CA VAL A 189 -0.70 18.55 -8.34
C VAL A 189 -1.03 19.97 -8.82
N ARG A 190 -0.07 20.90 -8.72
CA ARG A 190 -0.28 22.28 -9.19
C ARG A 190 -0.41 22.37 -10.71
N VAL A 191 0.34 21.56 -11.46
CA VAL A 191 0.25 21.50 -12.92
C VAL A 191 -1.10 20.93 -13.33
N GLN A 192 -1.53 19.84 -12.72
CA GLN A 192 -2.81 19.21 -13.02
C GLN A 192 -4.00 20.17 -12.79
N LYS A 193 -4.04 20.87 -11.64
CA LYS A 193 -5.08 21.87 -11.33
C LYS A 193 -5.12 23.09 -12.27
N LYS A 194 -4.11 23.30 -13.08
CA LYS A 194 -4.11 24.38 -14.07
C LYS A 194 -4.63 23.91 -15.43
N LEU A 195 -4.75 22.61 -15.63
CA LEU A 195 -5.23 21.98 -16.87
C LEU A 195 -6.72 21.61 -16.81
N GLU A 196 -7.28 21.60 -15.59
CA GLU A 196 -8.72 21.49 -15.31
C GLU A 196 -9.39 22.88 -15.31
#